data_0e15c87c17a84e04455e239e3ff295b0
#
_entry.id   0e15c87c17a84e04455e239e3ff295b0
#
_cell.length_a   1.000
_cell.length_b   1.000
_cell.length_c   1.000
_cell.angle_alpha   90.00
_cell.angle_beta   90.00
_cell.angle_gamma   90.00
#
_symmetry.space_group_name_H-M   'P 1'
#
loop_
_entity.id
_entity.type
_entity.pdbx_description
1 polymer ?
#
loop_
_entity_poly.entity_id
_entity_poly.type
_entity_poly.pdbx_seq_one_letter_code
_entity_poly.pdbx_strand_id
1 'polypeptide(L)'
;VWAWDTVANKVVNNSEINNTTVFPLELNTMPGWAGSSQYFNRYMDPHNSEEIFSKDAINYWQDVDLYIGGSEHATGHLLYSRFWQKFMFDKGLVPKDEFAKKLINQGMITGTSAFAYRVDITPGFDSNNDRLFSDEEIINTKIFISKNLYDNILADNDVLADFEIDLESALVGIFGPGLVKPNVDRNRILPIHVDVSLVNNSDELDLEGFKNWLNEYKNSIFFSNSGRVISENNNEKFTVGREVEKMSKSKYNVVNPDAICEEYGADSLRLYEMFLGPLEQSKPWNTAGISGAHGFLKKLWKLYTPFLDETAIAERSRSEEEPSKESWKTLHKTIKKVEEDIENFSFNTSVSTFMICVNELSAQKCVSRKVLEPLAILVSPYAPHIAEELWSKLGHSDSIATAPFPKFEEKYIKESDKEYPISFNGKMKFTMQLSLDLSKDEIEAAVMAHEKTQQQLAGRTPKKVIVVPGKIVNIVG
;
A
#
# COMPACT_ATOMS: atom_id res chain seq x y z
N VAL A 1 -21.45 -37.52 -7.94
CA VAL A 1 -20.90 -37.96 -6.64
C VAL A 1 -21.99 -37.99 -5.58
N TRP A 2 -22.99 -37.07 -5.66
CA TRP A 2 -24.07 -36.94 -4.69
C TRP A 2 -25.43 -37.06 -5.35
N ALA A 3 -26.41 -37.63 -4.67
CA ALA A 3 -27.79 -37.76 -5.10
C ALA A 3 -28.73 -37.38 -3.94
N TRP A 4 -29.97 -37.04 -4.29
CA TRP A 4 -31.03 -36.71 -3.34
C TRP A 4 -32.06 -37.82 -3.30
N ASP A 5 -32.29 -38.41 -2.14
CA ASP A 5 -33.36 -39.35 -1.87
C ASP A 5 -34.61 -38.58 -1.39
N THR A 6 -35.63 -38.55 -2.23
CA THR A 6 -36.89 -37.83 -1.97
C THR A 6 -37.74 -38.51 -0.89
N VAL A 7 -37.57 -39.82 -0.66
CA VAL A 7 -38.31 -40.58 0.37
C VAL A 7 -37.64 -40.41 1.74
N ALA A 8 -36.32 -40.58 1.77
CA ALA A 8 -35.56 -40.45 3.02
C ALA A 8 -35.23 -38.96 3.36
N ASN A 9 -35.51 -38.03 2.44
CA ASN A 9 -35.25 -36.60 2.53
C ASN A 9 -33.80 -36.29 2.94
N LYS A 10 -32.82 -36.92 2.25
CA LYS A 10 -31.40 -36.79 2.58
C LYS A 10 -30.50 -36.95 1.35
N VAL A 11 -29.28 -36.48 1.48
CA VAL A 11 -28.21 -36.72 0.49
C VAL A 11 -27.69 -38.16 0.65
N VAL A 12 -27.58 -38.85 -0.50
CA VAL A 12 -27.08 -40.24 -0.57
C VAL A 12 -25.98 -40.31 -1.65
N ASN A 13 -25.35 -41.50 -1.76
CA ASN A 13 -24.34 -41.71 -2.81
C ASN A 13 -24.98 -41.75 -4.21
N ASN A 14 -24.26 -41.28 -5.23
CA ASN A 14 -24.73 -41.33 -6.62
C ASN A 14 -24.96 -42.76 -7.16
N SER A 15 -24.37 -43.78 -6.55
CA SER A 15 -24.63 -45.18 -6.86
C SER A 15 -26.07 -45.61 -6.58
N GLU A 16 -26.82 -44.85 -5.78
CA GLU A 16 -28.21 -45.11 -5.41
C GLU A 16 -29.24 -44.49 -6.37
N ILE A 17 -28.77 -43.74 -7.40
CA ILE A 17 -29.62 -43.07 -8.37
C ILE A 17 -30.50 -44.11 -9.13
N ASN A 18 -31.78 -43.90 -9.02
CA ASN A 18 -32.80 -44.75 -9.71
C ASN A 18 -33.75 -43.92 -10.60
N ASN A 19 -33.61 -42.60 -10.61
CA ASN A 19 -34.46 -41.65 -11.34
C ASN A 19 -35.96 -41.74 -11.04
N THR A 20 -36.34 -42.37 -9.93
CA THR A 20 -37.70 -42.49 -9.45
C THR A 20 -37.89 -41.84 -8.09
N THR A 21 -37.03 -42.17 -7.16
CA THR A 21 -36.99 -41.64 -5.79
C THR A 21 -35.64 -41.04 -5.42
N VAL A 22 -34.58 -41.45 -6.12
CA VAL A 22 -33.21 -40.94 -5.92
C VAL A 22 -32.72 -40.28 -7.22
N PHE A 23 -32.49 -39.01 -7.17
CA PHE A 23 -32.12 -38.18 -8.32
C PHE A 23 -30.69 -37.63 -8.17
N PRO A 24 -29.94 -37.45 -9.28
CA PRO A 24 -28.61 -36.79 -9.19
C PRO A 24 -28.75 -35.35 -8.74
N LEU A 25 -27.84 -34.92 -7.87
CA LEU A 25 -27.69 -33.50 -7.55
C LEU A 25 -26.85 -32.81 -8.63
N GLU A 26 -27.26 -31.60 -9.00
CA GLU A 26 -26.46 -30.73 -9.85
C GLU A 26 -25.20 -30.30 -9.11
N LEU A 27 -24.03 -30.49 -9.72
CA LEU A 27 -22.74 -30.21 -9.11
C LEU A 27 -22.21 -28.79 -9.40
N ASN A 28 -22.76 -28.15 -10.44
CA ASN A 28 -22.45 -26.78 -10.84
C ASN A 28 -23.52 -25.80 -10.34
N THR A 29 -24.10 -26.09 -9.19
CA THR A 29 -25.15 -25.25 -8.63
C THR A 29 -24.61 -23.99 -8.01
N MET A 30 -25.52 -23.06 -7.83
CA MET A 30 -25.34 -21.77 -7.20
C MET A 30 -25.30 -21.74 -5.64
N PRO A 31 -25.47 -22.84 -4.86
CA PRO A 31 -25.65 -22.72 -3.40
C PRO A 31 -24.56 -21.91 -2.68
N GLY A 32 -23.30 -22.14 -2.98
CA GLY A 32 -22.18 -21.38 -2.40
C GLY A 32 -22.21 -19.90 -2.79
N TRP A 33 -22.54 -19.64 -4.05
CA TRP A 33 -22.67 -18.28 -4.56
C TRP A 33 -23.93 -17.58 -4.05
N ALA A 34 -25.02 -18.28 -3.86
CA ALA A 34 -26.24 -17.73 -3.28
C ALA A 34 -26.01 -17.20 -1.86
N GLY A 35 -25.32 -17.96 -1.02
CA GLY A 35 -24.96 -17.55 0.33
C GLY A 35 -24.06 -16.31 0.34
N SER A 36 -22.95 -16.35 -0.38
CA SER A 36 -22.00 -15.24 -0.45
C SER A 36 -22.56 -13.99 -1.12
N SER A 37 -23.58 -14.15 -1.99
CA SER A 37 -24.18 -13.04 -2.73
C SER A 37 -25.22 -12.25 -1.93
N GLN A 38 -25.63 -12.72 -0.76
CA GLN A 38 -26.63 -12.04 0.08
C GLN A 38 -26.33 -12.16 1.58
N TYR A 39 -25.11 -12.53 1.96
CA TYR A 39 -24.73 -12.73 3.35
C TYR A 39 -24.99 -11.49 4.23
N PHE A 40 -24.84 -10.27 3.68
CA PHE A 40 -25.12 -9.02 4.38
C PHE A 40 -26.59 -8.93 4.80
N ASN A 41 -27.54 -9.43 4.01
CA ASN A 41 -28.95 -9.53 4.38
C ASN A 41 -29.14 -10.52 5.54
N ARG A 42 -28.48 -11.70 5.45
CA ARG A 42 -28.51 -12.71 6.50
C ARG A 42 -27.94 -12.19 7.83
N TYR A 43 -26.91 -11.36 7.79
CA TYR A 43 -26.31 -10.75 8.98
C TYR A 43 -27.23 -9.79 9.73
N MET A 44 -28.30 -9.30 9.09
CA MET A 44 -29.30 -8.46 9.73
C MET A 44 -30.17 -9.23 10.72
N ASP A 45 -30.28 -10.55 10.54
CA ASP A 45 -31.04 -11.45 11.44
C ASP A 45 -30.36 -12.85 11.54
N PRO A 46 -29.15 -12.92 12.09
CA PRO A 46 -28.29 -14.11 11.98
C PRO A 46 -28.79 -15.31 12.76
N HIS A 47 -29.65 -15.11 13.76
CA HIS A 47 -30.18 -16.17 14.63
C HIS A 47 -31.56 -16.68 14.20
N ASN A 48 -32.13 -16.16 13.12
CA ASN A 48 -33.40 -16.62 12.61
C ASN A 48 -33.29 -18.03 12.04
N SER A 49 -34.05 -18.97 12.60
CA SER A 49 -34.05 -20.39 12.18
C SER A 49 -35.08 -20.71 11.13
N GLU A 50 -36.04 -19.85 10.88
CA GLU A 50 -37.18 -20.09 10.00
C GLU A 50 -37.03 -19.45 8.62
N GLU A 51 -36.40 -18.27 8.57
CA GLU A 51 -36.26 -17.46 7.37
C GLU A 51 -34.82 -16.97 7.22
N ILE A 52 -34.47 -16.48 6.02
CA ILE A 52 -33.15 -15.84 5.79
C ILE A 52 -32.97 -14.63 6.72
N PHE A 53 -34.06 -13.88 6.91
CA PHE A 53 -34.20 -12.74 7.80
C PHE A 53 -35.67 -12.46 8.03
N SER A 54 -36.04 -11.89 9.19
CA SER A 54 -37.40 -11.43 9.46
C SER A 54 -37.70 -10.13 8.71
N LYS A 55 -38.96 -9.90 8.43
CA LYS A 55 -39.42 -8.67 7.78
C LYS A 55 -39.10 -7.42 8.60
N ASP A 56 -39.17 -7.53 9.90
CA ASP A 56 -38.85 -6.41 10.82
C ASP A 56 -37.38 -6.07 10.79
N ALA A 57 -36.48 -7.06 10.82
CA ALA A 57 -35.03 -6.85 10.75
C ALA A 57 -34.62 -6.20 9.42
N ILE A 58 -35.09 -6.74 8.28
CA ILE A 58 -34.73 -6.20 6.96
C ILE A 58 -35.30 -4.81 6.73
N ASN A 59 -36.48 -4.48 7.25
CA ASN A 59 -37.06 -3.15 7.16
C ASN A 59 -36.34 -2.14 8.08
N TYR A 60 -35.77 -2.58 9.20
CA TYR A 60 -34.98 -1.74 10.09
C TYR A 60 -33.60 -1.40 9.52
N TRP A 61 -32.83 -2.44 9.12
CA TRP A 61 -31.46 -2.26 8.64
C TRP A 61 -31.38 -1.79 7.18
N GLN A 62 -32.32 -2.23 6.34
CA GLN A 62 -32.45 -1.91 4.91
C GLN A 62 -31.20 -2.28 4.08
N ASP A 63 -30.55 -1.27 3.51
CA ASP A 63 -29.32 -1.38 2.71
C ASP A 63 -28.08 -1.08 3.57
N VAL A 64 -26.94 -1.69 3.21
CA VAL A 64 -25.66 -1.46 3.88
C VAL A 64 -25.20 -0.02 3.65
N ASP A 65 -24.81 0.69 4.71
CA ASP A 65 -24.38 2.08 4.60
C ASP A 65 -23.10 2.24 3.79
N LEU A 66 -22.11 1.35 3.99
CA LEU A 66 -20.83 1.36 3.32
C LEU A 66 -20.35 -0.06 3.06
N TYR A 67 -20.07 -0.38 1.80
CA TYR A 67 -19.54 -1.66 1.36
C TYR A 67 -18.17 -1.47 0.73
N ILE A 68 -17.13 -2.06 1.34
CA ILE A 68 -15.75 -1.92 0.90
C ILE A 68 -15.18 -3.28 0.54
N GLY A 69 -14.56 -3.40 -0.64
CA GLY A 69 -13.92 -4.63 -1.08
C GLY A 69 -12.95 -4.39 -2.23
N GLY A 70 -12.18 -5.43 -2.59
CA GLY A 70 -11.26 -5.37 -3.71
C GLY A 70 -11.97 -5.38 -5.05
N SER A 71 -11.39 -4.70 -6.03
CA SER A 71 -11.92 -4.64 -7.41
C SER A 71 -11.94 -6.00 -8.12
N GLU A 72 -11.14 -6.98 -7.65
CA GLU A 72 -11.13 -8.37 -8.16
C GLU A 72 -12.47 -9.09 -7.97
N HIS A 73 -13.32 -8.59 -7.08
CA HIS A 73 -14.65 -9.15 -6.82
C HIS A 73 -15.74 -8.60 -7.75
N ALA A 74 -15.42 -7.68 -8.65
CA ALA A 74 -16.40 -7.00 -9.51
C ALA A 74 -17.18 -7.96 -10.43
N THR A 75 -16.48 -8.88 -11.07
CA THR A 75 -17.09 -9.83 -12.04
C THR A 75 -17.75 -11.06 -11.40
N GLY A 76 -17.49 -11.32 -10.14
CA GLY A 76 -18.06 -12.42 -9.38
C GLY A 76 -19.02 -11.90 -8.31
N HIS A 77 -18.52 -11.74 -7.09
CA HIS A 77 -19.30 -11.41 -5.90
C HIS A 77 -20.21 -10.18 -6.09
N LEU A 78 -19.67 -9.05 -6.56
CA LEU A 78 -20.44 -7.80 -6.64
C LEU A 78 -21.57 -7.89 -7.69
N LEU A 79 -21.29 -8.53 -8.83
CA LEU A 79 -22.31 -8.76 -9.86
C LEU A 79 -23.45 -9.62 -9.33
N TYR A 80 -23.11 -10.74 -8.67
CA TYR A 80 -24.12 -11.65 -8.10
C TYR A 80 -24.87 -11.02 -6.93
N SER A 81 -24.19 -10.26 -6.07
CA SER A 81 -24.84 -9.57 -4.94
C SER A 81 -25.89 -8.59 -5.44
N ARG A 82 -25.57 -7.82 -6.48
CA ARG A 82 -26.52 -6.90 -7.09
C ARG A 82 -27.67 -7.61 -7.79
N PHE A 83 -27.39 -8.70 -8.48
CA PHE A 83 -28.41 -9.53 -9.13
C PHE A 83 -29.38 -10.12 -8.10
N TRP A 84 -28.86 -10.72 -7.01
CA TRP A 84 -29.68 -11.27 -5.94
C TRP A 84 -30.52 -10.22 -5.25
N GLN A 85 -29.96 -9.07 -4.96
CA GLN A 85 -30.69 -7.98 -4.31
C GLN A 85 -31.87 -7.52 -5.17
N LYS A 86 -31.67 -7.32 -6.48
CA LYS A 86 -32.75 -6.93 -7.40
C LYS A 86 -33.81 -8.02 -7.55
N PHE A 87 -33.40 -9.29 -7.62
CA PHE A 87 -34.34 -10.41 -7.63
C PHE A 87 -35.19 -10.45 -6.36
N MET A 88 -34.57 -10.30 -5.21
CA MET A 88 -35.30 -10.30 -3.91
C MET A 88 -36.22 -9.08 -3.78
N PHE A 89 -35.80 -7.94 -4.32
CA PHE A 89 -36.63 -6.73 -4.38
C PHE A 89 -37.87 -6.96 -5.28
N ASP A 90 -37.71 -7.52 -6.46
CA ASP A 90 -38.81 -7.86 -7.37
C ASP A 90 -39.80 -8.85 -6.74
N LYS A 91 -39.34 -9.69 -5.82
CA LYS A 91 -40.16 -10.63 -5.04
C LYS A 91 -40.76 -9.99 -3.77
N GLY A 92 -40.47 -8.74 -3.48
CA GLY A 92 -40.94 -8.04 -2.28
C GLY A 92 -40.34 -8.54 -0.97
N LEU A 93 -39.17 -9.20 -1.03
CA LEU A 93 -38.47 -9.76 0.12
C LEU A 93 -37.60 -8.71 0.82
N VAL A 94 -37.05 -7.76 0.07
CA VAL A 94 -36.22 -6.67 0.59
C VAL A 94 -36.81 -5.30 0.20
N PRO A 95 -36.60 -4.25 1.02
CA PRO A 95 -37.20 -2.92 0.79
C PRO A 95 -36.45 -2.06 -0.22
N LYS A 96 -35.20 -2.42 -0.60
CA LYS A 96 -34.33 -1.69 -1.50
C LYS A 96 -33.83 -2.55 -2.64
N ASP A 97 -33.70 -1.98 -3.83
CA ASP A 97 -33.22 -2.67 -5.03
C ASP A 97 -31.69 -2.69 -5.16
N GLU A 98 -30.98 -1.84 -4.41
CA GLU A 98 -29.53 -1.89 -4.27
C GLU A 98 -29.15 -2.31 -2.83
N PHE A 99 -28.11 -3.15 -2.71
CA PHE A 99 -27.73 -3.72 -1.41
C PHE A 99 -26.90 -2.77 -0.54
N ALA A 100 -26.32 -1.73 -1.12
CA ALA A 100 -25.48 -0.77 -0.41
C ALA A 100 -25.71 0.65 -0.91
N LYS A 101 -25.67 1.62 0.03
CA LYS A 101 -25.75 3.06 -0.28
C LYS A 101 -24.47 3.58 -0.94
N LYS A 102 -23.32 3.07 -0.48
CA LYS A 102 -22.00 3.46 -0.98
C LYS A 102 -21.14 2.21 -1.16
N LEU A 103 -20.56 2.05 -2.35
CA LEU A 103 -19.61 1.00 -2.68
C LEU A 103 -18.25 1.62 -2.97
N ILE A 104 -17.20 1.08 -2.36
CA ILE A 104 -15.81 1.44 -2.63
C ILE A 104 -15.06 0.19 -3.08
N ASN A 105 -14.52 0.25 -4.29
CA ASN A 105 -13.64 -0.79 -4.84
C ASN A 105 -12.19 -0.41 -4.56
N GLN A 106 -11.54 -1.17 -3.67
CA GLN A 106 -10.14 -0.98 -3.37
C GLN A 106 -9.26 -1.42 -4.54
N GLY A 107 -8.22 -0.64 -4.84
CA GLY A 107 -7.18 -1.04 -5.77
C GLY A 107 -6.35 -2.20 -5.19
N MET A 108 -5.85 -3.05 -6.09
CA MET A 108 -5.00 -4.17 -5.69
C MET A 108 -3.59 -3.70 -5.34
N ILE A 109 -2.98 -4.34 -4.33
CA ILE A 109 -1.54 -4.31 -4.15
C ILE A 109 -0.95 -5.36 -5.09
N THR A 110 -0.15 -4.92 -6.06
CA THR A 110 0.48 -5.77 -7.07
C THR A 110 1.91 -6.12 -6.65
N GLY A 111 2.40 -7.26 -7.13
CA GLY A 111 3.79 -7.67 -6.95
C GLY A 111 4.63 -7.29 -8.18
N THR A 112 5.93 -7.24 -7.99
CA THR A 112 6.88 -7.16 -9.10
C THR A 112 7.40 -8.57 -9.36
N SER A 113 6.92 -9.21 -10.43
CA SER A 113 7.42 -10.53 -10.85
C SER A 113 8.82 -10.45 -11.41
N ALA A 114 9.55 -11.54 -11.29
CA ALA A 114 10.88 -11.71 -11.88
C ALA A 114 10.84 -12.82 -12.92
N PHE A 115 11.58 -12.65 -14.02
CA PHE A 115 11.60 -13.60 -15.13
C PHE A 115 13.01 -13.96 -15.54
N ALA A 116 13.29 -15.27 -15.57
CA ALA A 116 14.40 -15.84 -16.32
C ALA A 116 13.85 -16.36 -17.66
N TYR A 117 14.64 -16.29 -18.70
CA TYR A 117 14.19 -16.64 -20.05
C TYR A 117 14.74 -18.01 -20.43
N ARG A 118 13.85 -19.00 -20.48
CA ARG A 118 14.20 -20.37 -20.84
C ARG A 118 14.23 -20.54 -22.34
N VAL A 119 15.34 -21.08 -22.85
CA VAL A 119 15.47 -21.43 -24.26
C VAL A 119 15.12 -22.91 -24.44
N ASP A 120 14.07 -23.17 -25.20
CA ASP A 120 13.70 -24.52 -25.59
C ASP A 120 14.43 -24.89 -26.92
N ILE A 121 15.46 -25.70 -26.81
CA ILE A 121 16.20 -26.20 -27.98
C ILE A 121 15.47 -27.39 -28.59
N THR A 122 15.49 -27.47 -29.93
CA THR A 122 15.08 -28.66 -30.65
C THR A 122 16.25 -29.62 -30.71
N PRO A 123 16.08 -30.92 -30.43
CA PRO A 123 17.14 -31.89 -30.60
C PRO A 123 17.71 -31.82 -32.02
N GLY A 124 19.02 -31.70 -32.12
CA GLY A 124 19.70 -31.85 -33.41
C GLY A 124 19.72 -33.30 -33.87
N PHE A 125 19.76 -33.51 -35.18
CA PHE A 125 19.98 -34.81 -35.79
C PHE A 125 21.31 -34.79 -36.51
N ASP A 126 21.99 -35.91 -36.51
CA ASP A 126 23.22 -36.06 -37.30
C ASP A 126 22.94 -36.21 -38.80
N SER A 127 24.00 -36.33 -39.61
CA SER A 127 23.91 -36.53 -41.07
C SER A 127 23.19 -37.84 -41.46
N ASN A 128 23.06 -38.78 -40.53
CA ASN A 128 22.36 -40.06 -40.74
C ASN A 128 20.93 -40.04 -40.23
N ASN A 129 20.43 -38.87 -39.75
CA ASN A 129 19.12 -38.68 -39.15
C ASN A 129 18.95 -39.41 -37.79
N ASP A 130 20.06 -39.70 -37.10
CA ASP A 130 20.07 -40.26 -35.76
C ASP A 130 20.02 -39.11 -34.73
N ARG A 131 19.25 -39.26 -33.63
CA ARG A 131 19.23 -38.31 -32.53
C ARG A 131 20.55 -38.31 -31.80
N LEU A 132 21.11 -37.12 -31.60
CA LEU A 132 22.40 -36.92 -30.91
C LEU A 132 22.34 -37.01 -29.40
N PHE A 133 21.13 -36.88 -28.83
CA PHE A 133 20.87 -36.96 -27.37
C PHE A 133 19.69 -37.87 -27.09
N SER A 134 19.71 -38.51 -25.93
CA SER A 134 18.52 -39.10 -25.36
C SER A 134 17.52 -38.03 -24.98
N ASP A 135 16.20 -38.30 -25.14
CA ASP A 135 15.14 -37.38 -24.70
C ASP A 135 15.30 -37.03 -23.21
N GLU A 136 15.85 -37.94 -22.43
CA GLU A 136 16.06 -37.79 -20.98
C GLU A 136 17.15 -36.77 -20.62
N GLU A 137 18.26 -36.74 -21.37
CA GLU A 137 19.37 -35.78 -21.20
C GLU A 137 18.94 -34.36 -21.57
N ILE A 138 18.16 -34.18 -22.64
CA ILE A 138 17.63 -32.89 -23.11
C ILE A 138 16.57 -32.37 -22.12
N ILE A 139 15.68 -33.25 -21.66
CA ILE A 139 14.63 -32.89 -20.69
C ILE A 139 15.21 -32.39 -19.35
N ASN A 140 16.32 -33.00 -18.93
CA ASN A 140 16.98 -32.71 -17.66
C ASN A 140 17.91 -31.49 -17.69
N THR A 141 18.27 -30.97 -18.86
CA THR A 141 19.13 -29.77 -18.99
C THR A 141 18.29 -28.58 -19.45
N LYS A 142 18.09 -27.62 -18.59
CA LYS A 142 17.39 -26.36 -18.91
C LYS A 142 18.41 -25.28 -19.22
N ILE A 143 18.13 -24.47 -20.22
CA ILE A 143 19.00 -23.37 -20.65
C ILE A 143 18.25 -22.06 -20.33
N PHE A 144 18.95 -21.19 -19.62
CA PHE A 144 18.42 -19.88 -19.28
C PHE A 144 19.33 -18.78 -19.79
N ILE A 145 18.72 -17.72 -20.31
CA ILE A 145 19.43 -16.51 -20.73
C ILE A 145 18.96 -15.32 -19.89
N SER A 146 19.83 -14.37 -19.66
CA SER A 146 19.52 -13.14 -18.93
C SER A 146 18.59 -12.25 -19.73
N LYS A 147 17.95 -11.29 -19.04
CA LYS A 147 17.08 -10.27 -19.69
C LYS A 147 17.80 -9.50 -20.79
N ASN A 148 19.02 -9.06 -20.52
CA ASN A 148 19.78 -8.27 -21.50
C ASN A 148 20.10 -9.09 -22.75
N LEU A 149 20.49 -10.34 -22.58
CA LEU A 149 20.76 -11.22 -23.72
C LEU A 149 19.47 -11.52 -24.50
N TYR A 150 18.35 -11.75 -23.82
CA TYR A 150 17.04 -11.95 -24.43
C TYR A 150 16.64 -10.77 -25.31
N ASP A 151 16.75 -9.54 -24.79
CA ASP A 151 16.41 -8.34 -25.55
C ASP A 151 17.30 -8.17 -26.79
N ASN A 152 18.59 -8.42 -26.64
CA ASN A 152 19.54 -8.33 -27.74
C ASN A 152 19.25 -9.38 -28.83
N ILE A 153 18.95 -10.62 -28.44
CA ILE A 153 18.57 -11.69 -29.39
C ILE A 153 17.28 -11.32 -30.15
N LEU A 154 16.32 -10.68 -29.48
CA LEU A 154 15.09 -10.23 -30.16
C LEU A 154 15.34 -9.10 -31.17
N ALA A 155 16.31 -8.24 -30.88
CA ALA A 155 16.61 -7.07 -31.68
C ALA A 155 17.53 -7.34 -32.87
N ASP A 156 18.45 -8.31 -32.75
CA ASP A 156 19.55 -8.51 -33.70
C ASP A 156 19.75 -10.00 -34.07
N ASN A 157 19.87 -10.28 -35.37
CA ASN A 157 20.13 -11.64 -35.88
C ASN A 157 21.58 -12.10 -35.68
N ASP A 158 22.52 -11.16 -35.68
CA ASP A 158 23.93 -11.49 -35.48
C ASP A 158 24.15 -11.91 -34.02
N VAL A 159 23.51 -11.28 -33.07
CA VAL A 159 23.52 -11.68 -31.64
C VAL A 159 22.93 -13.08 -31.45
N LEU A 160 21.84 -13.41 -32.16
CA LEU A 160 21.30 -14.77 -32.13
C LEU A 160 22.27 -15.79 -32.67
N ALA A 161 22.95 -15.50 -33.80
CA ALA A 161 23.92 -16.39 -34.41
C ALA A 161 25.14 -16.60 -33.50
N ASP A 162 25.65 -15.56 -32.86
CA ASP A 162 26.73 -15.64 -31.88
C ASP A 162 26.32 -16.48 -30.67
N PHE A 163 25.11 -16.26 -30.15
CA PHE A 163 24.55 -17.05 -29.05
C PHE A 163 24.42 -18.53 -29.39
N GLU A 164 23.99 -18.89 -30.62
CA GLU A 164 23.94 -20.29 -31.07
C GLU A 164 25.32 -20.97 -31.09
N ILE A 165 26.40 -20.23 -31.43
CA ILE A 165 27.77 -20.72 -31.39
C ILE A 165 28.22 -20.97 -29.94
N ASP A 166 27.96 -20.03 -29.04
CA ASP A 166 28.30 -20.15 -27.63
C ASP A 166 27.50 -21.29 -26.96
N LEU A 167 26.22 -21.45 -27.32
CA LEU A 167 25.37 -22.55 -26.86
C LEU A 167 25.90 -23.91 -27.35
N GLU A 168 26.26 -24.04 -28.63
CA GLU A 168 26.86 -25.24 -29.17
C GLU A 168 28.13 -25.61 -28.40
N SER A 169 29.01 -24.64 -28.18
CA SER A 169 30.26 -24.83 -27.43
C SER A 169 30.01 -25.31 -26.00
N ALA A 170 29.01 -24.76 -25.33
CA ALA A 170 28.62 -25.15 -23.98
C ALA A 170 28.08 -26.60 -23.94
N LEU A 171 27.23 -26.95 -24.88
CA LEU A 171 26.65 -28.29 -24.98
C LEU A 171 27.70 -29.35 -25.32
N VAL A 172 28.63 -29.05 -26.25
CA VAL A 172 29.77 -29.91 -26.56
C VAL A 172 30.66 -30.14 -25.32
N GLY A 173 30.86 -29.11 -24.50
CA GLY A 173 31.61 -29.23 -23.25
C GLY A 173 30.95 -30.16 -22.22
N ILE A 174 29.63 -30.27 -22.23
CA ILE A 174 28.87 -31.10 -21.27
C ILE A 174 28.66 -32.52 -21.81
N PHE A 175 28.25 -32.65 -23.04
CA PHE A 175 27.83 -33.93 -23.64
C PHE A 175 28.84 -34.58 -24.59
N GLY A 176 29.90 -33.87 -24.91
CA GLY A 176 30.96 -34.37 -25.81
C GLY A 176 30.82 -33.92 -27.28
N PRO A 177 31.83 -34.22 -28.12
CA PRO A 177 31.84 -33.82 -29.52
C PRO A 177 30.87 -34.66 -30.37
N GLY A 178 30.30 -34.06 -31.41
CA GLY A 178 29.36 -34.71 -32.34
C GLY A 178 27.98 -34.10 -32.38
N LEU A 179 27.80 -32.98 -31.67
CA LEU A 179 26.56 -32.23 -31.64
C LEU A 179 26.31 -31.47 -32.95
N VAL A 180 25.09 -31.52 -33.46
CA VAL A 180 24.63 -30.61 -34.52
C VAL A 180 24.34 -29.25 -33.90
N LYS A 181 24.67 -28.20 -34.64
CA LYS A 181 24.41 -26.79 -34.22
C LYS A 181 22.99 -26.62 -33.72
N PRO A 182 22.79 -26.14 -32.48
CA PRO A 182 21.45 -25.89 -31.95
C PRO A 182 20.76 -24.80 -32.80
N ASN A 183 19.53 -25.02 -33.15
CA ASN A 183 18.69 -23.99 -33.79
C ASN A 183 17.76 -23.39 -32.72
N VAL A 184 17.92 -22.10 -32.48
CA VAL A 184 17.15 -21.36 -31.49
C VAL A 184 16.04 -20.57 -32.19
N ASP A 185 14.79 -21.00 -31.99
CA ASP A 185 13.64 -20.22 -32.40
C ASP A 185 13.32 -19.18 -31.33
N ARG A 186 13.33 -17.89 -31.68
CA ARG A 186 12.98 -16.78 -30.78
C ARG A 186 11.61 -16.98 -30.14
N ASN A 187 10.64 -17.57 -30.85
CA ASN A 187 9.30 -17.83 -30.33
C ASN A 187 9.28 -18.95 -29.28
N ARG A 188 10.38 -19.66 -29.11
CA ARG A 188 10.57 -20.72 -28.11
C ARG A 188 11.49 -20.30 -26.95
N ILE A 189 11.77 -19.01 -26.84
CA ILE A 189 12.38 -18.42 -25.65
C ILE A 189 11.24 -17.95 -24.74
N LEU A 190 11.02 -18.68 -23.65
CA LEU A 190 9.85 -18.52 -22.78
C LEU A 190 10.24 -17.81 -21.48
N PRO A 191 9.52 -16.72 -21.10
CA PRO A 191 9.69 -16.13 -19.78
C PRO A 191 9.15 -17.09 -18.71
N ILE A 192 9.98 -17.42 -17.75
CA ILE A 192 9.65 -18.28 -16.62
C ILE A 192 9.69 -17.44 -15.34
N HIS A 193 8.59 -17.43 -14.56
CA HIS A 193 8.55 -16.76 -13.28
C HIS A 193 9.59 -17.36 -12.32
N VAL A 194 10.31 -16.49 -11.65
CA VAL A 194 11.31 -16.81 -10.64
C VAL A 194 10.83 -16.33 -9.28
N ASP A 195 11.13 -17.08 -8.22
CA ASP A 195 10.82 -16.60 -6.87
C ASP A 195 11.58 -15.30 -6.60
N VAL A 196 10.83 -14.26 -6.26
CA VAL A 196 11.39 -12.92 -6.06
C VAL A 196 12.38 -12.85 -4.90
N SER A 197 12.35 -13.80 -3.98
CA SER A 197 13.32 -13.92 -2.89
C SER A 197 14.73 -14.30 -3.36
N LEU A 198 14.84 -14.87 -4.57
CA LEU A 198 16.12 -15.26 -5.20
C LEU A 198 16.74 -14.10 -6.00
N VAL A 199 16.16 -12.90 -5.98
CA VAL A 199 16.61 -11.78 -6.80
C VAL A 199 16.96 -10.58 -5.92
N ASN A 200 18.16 -10.05 -6.09
CA ASN A 200 18.63 -8.91 -5.31
C ASN A 200 18.10 -7.56 -5.86
N ASN A 201 18.45 -6.47 -5.17
CA ASN A 201 18.00 -5.11 -5.54
C ASN A 201 18.60 -4.60 -6.88
N SER A 202 19.58 -5.30 -7.45
CA SER A 202 20.17 -4.98 -8.75
C SER A 202 19.62 -5.89 -9.86
N ASP A 203 18.50 -6.58 -9.59
CA ASP A 203 17.85 -7.55 -10.49
C ASP A 203 18.74 -8.74 -10.88
N GLU A 204 19.76 -9.05 -10.07
CA GLU A 204 20.62 -10.19 -10.27
C GLU A 204 20.05 -11.42 -9.57
N LEU A 205 20.04 -12.57 -10.27
CA LEU A 205 19.54 -13.85 -9.79
C LEU A 205 20.59 -14.59 -8.96
N ASP A 206 20.20 -15.10 -7.81
CA ASP A 206 20.96 -16.13 -7.08
C ASP A 206 20.84 -17.46 -7.82
N LEU A 207 21.86 -17.78 -8.61
CA LEU A 207 21.87 -18.98 -9.46
C LEU A 207 21.92 -20.28 -8.66
N GLU A 208 22.61 -20.30 -7.54
CA GLU A 208 22.68 -21.49 -6.68
C GLU A 208 21.34 -21.70 -5.96
N GLY A 209 20.75 -20.62 -5.43
CA GLY A 209 19.40 -20.67 -4.89
C GLY A 209 18.39 -21.15 -5.93
N PHE A 210 18.48 -20.66 -7.17
CA PHE A 210 17.58 -21.05 -8.26
C PHE A 210 17.73 -22.53 -8.65
N LYS A 211 18.96 -23.07 -8.77
CA LYS A 211 19.19 -24.48 -9.03
C LYS A 211 18.65 -25.40 -7.95
N ASN A 212 18.66 -24.92 -6.70
CA ASN A 212 18.16 -25.67 -5.55
C ASN A 212 16.65 -25.48 -5.31
N TRP A 213 16.04 -24.48 -5.93
CA TRP A 213 14.62 -24.13 -5.72
C TRP A 213 13.67 -25.21 -6.28
N LEU A 214 13.89 -25.63 -7.53
CA LEU A 214 13.12 -26.70 -8.16
C LEU A 214 14.05 -27.78 -8.71
N ASN A 215 13.68 -29.03 -8.47
CA ASN A 215 14.54 -30.18 -8.83
C ASN A 215 14.87 -30.24 -10.34
N GLU A 216 13.95 -29.74 -11.18
CA GLU A 216 14.12 -29.65 -12.64
C GLU A 216 15.18 -28.63 -13.08
N TYR A 217 15.60 -27.71 -12.21
CA TYR A 217 16.59 -26.65 -12.51
C TYR A 217 17.99 -26.99 -12.03
N LYS A 218 18.18 -28.11 -11.34
CA LYS A 218 19.46 -28.52 -10.75
C LYS A 218 20.63 -28.51 -11.73
N ASN A 219 20.39 -28.95 -12.96
CA ASN A 219 21.41 -29.07 -14.01
C ASN A 219 21.30 -27.95 -15.05
N SER A 220 20.74 -26.81 -14.70
CA SER A 220 20.53 -25.70 -15.63
C SER A 220 21.84 -25.01 -16.02
N ILE A 221 21.91 -24.58 -17.27
CA ILE A 221 22.98 -23.76 -17.84
C ILE A 221 22.48 -22.32 -17.93
N PHE A 222 23.31 -21.37 -17.52
CA PHE A 222 22.96 -19.96 -17.52
C PHE A 222 23.91 -19.16 -18.42
N PHE A 223 23.33 -18.34 -19.29
CA PHE A 223 24.07 -17.40 -20.13
C PHE A 223 23.91 -15.98 -19.58
N SER A 224 25.01 -15.30 -19.38
CA SER A 224 25.13 -13.99 -18.78
C SER A 224 24.58 -12.87 -19.67
N ASN A 225 24.67 -11.65 -19.17
CA ASN A 225 24.32 -10.43 -19.91
C ASN A 225 25.23 -10.24 -21.16
N SER A 226 26.42 -10.82 -21.19
CA SER A 226 27.37 -10.77 -22.31
C SER A 226 27.23 -11.94 -23.28
N GLY A 227 26.30 -12.89 -23.05
CA GLY A 227 26.09 -14.07 -23.85
C GLY A 227 26.99 -15.26 -23.47
N ARG A 228 27.85 -15.14 -22.46
CA ARG A 228 28.76 -16.20 -22.02
C ARG A 228 28.15 -17.10 -20.96
N VAL A 229 28.57 -18.37 -20.96
CA VAL A 229 28.18 -19.31 -19.92
C VAL A 229 28.70 -18.85 -18.56
N ILE A 230 27.84 -18.83 -17.57
CA ILE A 230 28.22 -18.49 -16.19
C ILE A 230 28.79 -19.71 -15.51
N SER A 231 30.00 -19.59 -14.96
CA SER A 231 30.71 -20.60 -14.21
C SER A 231 31.32 -20.00 -12.94
N GLU A 232 31.73 -20.85 -12.02
CA GLU A 232 32.39 -20.42 -10.76
C GLU A 232 33.68 -19.61 -11.02
N ASN A 233 34.27 -19.72 -12.22
CA ASN A 233 35.54 -19.10 -12.57
C ASN A 233 35.39 -17.72 -13.26
N ASN A 234 34.17 -17.23 -13.47
CA ASN A 234 33.97 -15.94 -14.10
C ASN A 234 33.00 -15.06 -13.26
N ASN A 235 33.19 -13.74 -13.33
CA ASN A 235 32.36 -12.76 -12.64
C ASN A 235 31.16 -12.29 -13.49
N GLU A 236 30.63 -13.20 -14.30
CA GLU A 236 29.48 -12.89 -15.15
C GLU A 236 28.18 -12.76 -14.34
N LYS A 237 27.29 -11.85 -14.78
CA LYS A 237 26.04 -11.56 -14.09
C LYS A 237 24.84 -12.05 -14.89
N PHE A 238 23.83 -12.51 -14.16
CA PHE A 238 22.54 -12.90 -14.71
C PHE A 238 21.45 -11.97 -14.20
N THR A 239 20.94 -11.11 -15.06
CA THR A 239 19.82 -10.22 -14.71
C THR A 239 18.49 -10.79 -15.16
N VAL A 240 17.46 -10.64 -14.33
CA VAL A 240 16.09 -11.05 -14.61
C VAL A 240 15.28 -9.91 -15.22
N GLY A 241 14.19 -10.24 -15.93
CA GLY A 241 13.16 -9.28 -16.30
C GLY A 241 12.28 -8.95 -15.12
N ARG A 242 11.65 -7.77 -15.13
CA ARG A 242 10.67 -7.35 -14.12
C ARG A 242 9.39 -6.86 -14.75
N GLU A 243 8.26 -7.33 -14.21
CA GLU A 243 6.93 -6.84 -14.60
C GLU A 243 6.04 -6.70 -13.36
N VAL A 244 5.20 -5.66 -13.38
CA VAL A 244 4.21 -5.45 -12.33
C VAL A 244 2.97 -6.29 -12.63
N GLU A 245 2.65 -7.22 -11.74
CA GLU A 245 1.55 -8.15 -11.93
C GLU A 245 0.74 -8.33 -10.63
N LYS A 246 -0.46 -8.91 -10.76
CA LYS A 246 -1.22 -9.37 -9.58
C LYS A 246 -0.38 -10.40 -8.82
N MET A 247 -0.30 -10.23 -7.49
CA MET A 247 0.34 -11.22 -6.62
C MET A 247 -0.37 -12.56 -6.70
N SER A 248 0.38 -13.63 -6.95
CA SER A 248 -0.13 -15.00 -6.86
C SER A 248 1.00 -15.99 -6.54
N LYS A 249 0.66 -17.08 -5.87
CA LYS A 249 1.60 -18.16 -5.56
C LYS A 249 2.24 -18.76 -6.81
N SER A 250 1.48 -18.86 -7.91
CA SER A 250 1.96 -19.41 -9.19
C SER A 250 2.94 -18.49 -9.94
N LYS A 251 3.02 -17.20 -9.54
CA LYS A 251 3.93 -16.21 -10.10
C LYS A 251 5.14 -15.95 -9.21
N TYR A 252 5.18 -16.56 -8.04
CA TYR A 252 6.27 -16.43 -7.07
C TYR A 252 6.64 -14.97 -6.73
N ASN A 253 5.64 -14.08 -6.77
CA ASN A 253 5.77 -12.65 -6.53
C ASN A 253 5.01 -12.18 -5.28
N VAL A 254 4.70 -13.11 -4.40
CA VAL A 254 3.95 -12.84 -3.15
C VAL A 254 4.90 -12.37 -2.06
N VAL A 255 4.54 -11.28 -1.40
CA VAL A 255 5.18 -10.86 -0.15
C VAL A 255 4.43 -11.50 1.01
N ASN A 256 5.14 -12.20 1.90
CA ASN A 256 4.53 -12.81 3.07
C ASN A 256 4.33 -11.75 4.18
N PRO A 257 3.09 -11.47 4.58
CA PRO A 257 2.81 -10.51 5.66
C PRO A 257 3.46 -10.89 7.00
N ASP A 258 3.57 -12.19 7.32
CA ASP A 258 4.17 -12.64 8.57
C ASP A 258 5.65 -12.23 8.64
N ALA A 259 6.42 -12.44 7.56
CA ALA A 259 7.81 -12.03 7.49
C ALA A 259 7.97 -10.51 7.64
N ILE A 260 7.09 -9.72 7.03
CA ILE A 260 7.08 -8.27 7.17
C ILE A 260 6.75 -7.86 8.62
N CYS A 261 5.80 -8.54 9.25
CA CYS A 261 5.45 -8.28 10.65
C CYS A 261 6.59 -8.64 11.60
N GLU A 262 7.33 -9.70 11.33
CA GLU A 262 8.52 -10.09 12.13
C GLU A 262 9.65 -9.06 12.01
N GLU A 263 9.89 -8.53 10.80
CA GLU A 263 10.99 -7.59 10.55
C GLU A 263 10.65 -6.15 10.97
N TYR A 264 9.45 -5.66 10.65
CA TYR A 264 9.08 -4.24 10.81
C TYR A 264 7.96 -4.00 11.84
N GLY A 265 7.23 -5.03 12.23
CA GLY A 265 6.05 -4.93 13.08
C GLY A 265 4.74 -4.68 12.30
N ALA A 266 3.63 -5.17 12.85
CA ALA A 266 2.31 -5.06 12.22
C ALA A 266 1.85 -3.62 12.00
N ASP A 267 2.16 -2.70 12.90
CA ASP A 267 1.83 -1.27 12.75
C ASP A 267 2.56 -0.62 11.57
N SER A 268 3.81 -1.02 11.30
CA SER A 268 4.55 -0.55 10.12
C SER A 268 3.91 -1.04 8.83
N LEU A 269 3.48 -2.30 8.79
CA LEU A 269 2.76 -2.87 7.64
C LEU A 269 1.46 -2.12 7.39
N ARG A 270 0.62 -1.94 8.41
CA ARG A 270 -0.67 -1.24 8.32
C ARG A 270 -0.52 0.20 7.83
N LEU A 271 0.40 0.95 8.43
CA LEU A 271 0.69 2.33 8.00
C LEU A 271 1.19 2.39 6.56
N TYR A 272 2.04 1.45 6.18
CA TYR A 272 2.61 1.42 4.83
C TYR A 272 1.54 1.12 3.77
N GLU A 273 0.66 0.15 4.01
CA GLU A 273 -0.46 -0.16 3.11
C GLU A 273 -1.38 1.05 2.92
N MET A 274 -1.72 1.76 4.00
CA MET A 274 -2.50 2.99 3.92
C MET A 274 -1.75 4.12 3.21
N PHE A 275 -0.43 4.18 3.35
CA PHE A 275 0.41 5.25 2.77
C PHE A 275 0.69 5.07 1.27
N LEU A 276 0.63 3.85 0.73
CA LEU A 276 1.00 3.54 -0.66
C LEU A 276 0.33 4.43 -1.73
N GLY A 277 -0.86 4.97 -1.44
CA GLY A 277 -1.56 5.90 -2.34
C GLY A 277 -3.09 5.88 -2.16
N PRO A 278 -3.84 6.50 -3.05
CA PRO A 278 -5.31 6.54 -3.00
C PRO A 278 -5.92 5.15 -2.95
N LEU A 279 -6.97 4.96 -2.14
CA LEU A 279 -7.57 3.66 -1.84
C LEU A 279 -8.00 2.87 -3.07
N GLU A 280 -8.56 3.54 -4.07
CA GLU A 280 -9.14 2.92 -5.28
C GLU A 280 -8.10 2.57 -6.36
N GLN A 281 -6.84 3.00 -6.20
CA GLN A 281 -5.80 2.77 -7.19
C GLN A 281 -4.98 1.52 -6.85
N SER A 282 -4.69 0.71 -7.87
CA SER A 282 -3.73 -0.39 -7.75
C SER A 282 -2.31 0.15 -7.63
N LYS A 283 -1.48 -0.50 -6.81
CA LYS A 283 -0.13 -0.04 -6.45
C LYS A 283 0.83 -1.20 -6.37
N PRO A 284 2.04 -1.07 -6.94
CA PRO A 284 3.08 -2.08 -6.76
C PRO A 284 3.62 -2.03 -5.33
N TRP A 285 3.77 -3.20 -4.72
CA TRP A 285 4.48 -3.34 -3.46
C TRP A 285 5.97 -3.04 -3.63
N ASN A 286 6.52 -2.26 -2.71
CA ASN A 286 7.95 -2.01 -2.63
C ASN A 286 8.40 -2.14 -1.17
N THR A 287 9.08 -3.21 -0.83
CA THR A 287 9.55 -3.48 0.54
C THR A 287 10.47 -2.38 1.07
N ALA A 288 11.28 -1.73 0.22
CA ALA A 288 12.13 -0.63 0.65
C ALA A 288 11.34 0.58 1.19
N GLY A 289 10.11 0.78 0.71
CA GLY A 289 9.24 1.89 1.15
C GLY A 289 8.73 1.76 2.58
N ILE A 290 8.64 0.54 3.13
CA ILE A 290 8.14 0.32 4.49
C ILE A 290 9.05 0.92 5.57
N SER A 291 10.34 1.05 5.27
CA SER A 291 11.33 1.67 6.17
C SER A 291 10.95 3.10 6.56
N GLY A 292 10.27 3.84 5.66
CA GLY A 292 9.75 5.17 5.93
C GLY A 292 8.65 5.17 6.99
N ALA A 293 7.68 4.25 6.90
CA ALA A 293 6.62 4.07 7.88
C ALA A 293 7.19 3.62 9.25
N HIS A 294 8.12 2.66 9.22
CA HIS A 294 8.81 2.21 10.43
C HIS A 294 9.63 3.33 11.10
N GLY A 295 10.34 4.14 10.30
CA GLY A 295 11.06 5.31 10.78
C GLY A 295 10.15 6.37 11.41
N PHE A 296 8.94 6.56 10.86
CA PHE A 296 7.92 7.43 11.45
C PHE A 296 7.48 6.93 12.83
N LEU A 297 7.19 5.63 12.99
CA LEU A 297 6.80 5.07 14.29
C LEU A 297 7.91 5.26 15.35
N LYS A 298 9.17 5.11 14.97
CA LYS A 298 10.29 5.40 15.88
C LYS A 298 10.34 6.88 16.31
N LYS A 299 10.03 7.80 15.40
CA LYS A 299 9.94 9.23 15.73
C LYS A 299 8.73 9.53 16.62
N LEU A 300 7.58 8.91 16.32
CA LEU A 300 6.37 9.01 17.14
C LEU A 300 6.68 8.53 18.56
N TRP A 301 7.26 7.34 18.72
CA TRP A 301 7.66 6.81 20.03
C TRP A 301 8.56 7.77 20.78
N LYS A 302 9.58 8.31 20.12
CA LYS A 302 10.51 9.26 20.73
C LYS A 302 9.85 10.55 21.23
N LEU A 303 8.77 11.00 20.59
CA LEU A 303 8.03 12.19 21.01
C LEU A 303 7.40 12.01 22.40
N TYR A 304 7.11 10.77 22.82
CA TYR A 304 6.53 10.44 24.12
C TYR A 304 7.56 10.07 25.18
N THR A 305 8.86 10.27 24.93
CA THR A 305 9.93 9.95 25.90
C THR A 305 9.65 10.41 27.34
N PRO A 306 9.06 11.60 27.60
CA PRO A 306 8.75 12.02 28.98
C PRO A 306 7.84 11.09 29.75
N PHE A 307 7.03 10.27 29.06
CA PHE A 307 6.10 9.33 29.65
C PHE A 307 6.67 7.90 29.67
N LEU A 308 7.70 7.62 28.86
CA LEU A 308 8.32 6.31 28.71
C LEU A 308 9.47 6.08 29.71
N ASP A 309 10.16 7.15 30.08
CA ASP A 309 11.33 7.12 30.95
C ASP A 309 10.99 7.69 32.32
N GLU A 310 11.03 6.86 33.36
CA GLU A 310 10.76 7.26 34.74
C GLU A 310 11.79 8.26 35.26
N THR A 311 12.97 8.31 34.66
CA THR A 311 14.04 9.27 35.05
C THR A 311 13.87 10.66 34.45
N ALA A 312 12.97 10.85 33.48
CA ALA A 312 12.65 12.09 32.77
C ALA A 312 11.75 13.03 33.62
N ILE A 313 12.05 13.23 34.91
CA ILE A 313 11.20 13.95 35.85
C ILE A 313 10.96 15.42 35.43
N ALA A 314 11.97 16.08 34.91
CA ALA A 314 11.87 17.50 34.51
C ALA A 314 10.94 17.67 33.26
N GLU A 315 11.02 16.76 32.31
CA GLU A 315 10.18 16.80 31.12
C GLU A 315 8.75 16.38 31.45
N ARG A 316 8.57 15.43 32.37
CA ARG A 316 7.26 15.01 32.86
C ARG A 316 6.55 16.14 33.61
N SER A 317 7.26 16.96 34.40
CA SER A 317 6.68 18.17 34.99
C SER A 317 6.21 19.15 33.94
N ARG A 318 6.93 19.30 32.84
CA ARG A 318 6.56 20.19 31.73
C ARG A 318 5.39 19.65 30.89
N SER A 319 5.06 18.37 30.99
CA SER A 319 3.94 17.77 30.23
C SER A 319 2.58 18.32 30.63
N GLU A 320 2.44 18.83 31.84
CA GLU A 320 1.21 19.45 32.36
C GLU A 320 1.10 20.94 32.05
N GLU A 321 2.17 21.56 31.52
CA GLU A 321 2.17 22.96 31.11
C GLU A 321 1.26 23.18 29.90
N GLU A 322 0.77 24.41 29.74
CA GLU A 322 -0.02 24.81 28.58
C GLU A 322 0.86 24.73 27.31
N PRO A 323 0.39 24.05 26.26
CA PRO A 323 1.12 23.97 24.99
C PRO A 323 1.36 25.35 24.37
N SER A 324 2.43 25.48 23.60
CA SER A 324 2.65 26.66 22.79
C SER A 324 1.52 26.85 21.76
N LYS A 325 1.33 28.10 21.33
CA LYS A 325 0.38 28.43 20.27
C LYS A 325 0.62 27.64 18.99
N GLU A 326 1.89 27.42 18.66
CA GLU A 326 2.32 26.63 17.51
C GLU A 326 1.97 25.16 17.66
N SER A 327 2.13 24.58 18.86
CA SER A 327 1.78 23.18 19.12
C SER A 327 0.27 22.95 19.04
N TRP A 328 -0.54 23.88 19.57
CA TRP A 328 -1.99 23.87 19.40
C TRP A 328 -2.39 23.97 17.92
N LYS A 329 -1.74 24.89 17.16
CA LYS A 329 -2.00 25.07 15.73
C LYS A 329 -1.67 23.80 14.93
N THR A 330 -0.52 23.17 15.22
CA THR A 330 -0.11 21.90 14.58
C THR A 330 -1.13 20.80 14.87
N LEU A 331 -1.53 20.61 16.14
CA LEU A 331 -2.51 19.60 16.51
C LEU A 331 -3.86 19.83 15.81
N HIS A 332 -4.43 21.04 15.90
CA HIS A 332 -5.75 21.30 15.35
C HIS A 332 -5.81 21.28 13.81
N LYS A 333 -4.73 21.65 13.13
CA LYS A 333 -4.58 21.40 11.68
C LYS A 333 -4.60 19.90 11.37
N THR A 334 -3.92 19.11 12.21
CA THR A 334 -3.87 17.65 12.05
C THR A 334 -5.24 17.03 12.29
N ILE A 335 -5.96 17.41 13.38
CA ILE A 335 -7.31 16.91 13.66
C ILE A 335 -8.23 17.17 12.47
N LYS A 336 -8.30 18.44 12.01
CA LYS A 336 -9.14 18.81 10.88
C LYS A 336 -8.83 18.02 9.62
N LYS A 337 -7.54 17.93 9.27
CA LYS A 337 -7.13 17.24 8.05
C LYS A 337 -7.40 15.74 8.10
N VAL A 338 -7.16 15.09 9.26
CA VAL A 338 -7.41 13.66 9.44
C VAL A 338 -8.90 13.35 9.41
N GLU A 339 -9.74 14.18 10.03
CA GLU A 339 -11.21 14.07 9.97
C GLU A 339 -11.69 14.13 8.51
N GLU A 340 -11.28 15.17 7.76
CA GLU A 340 -11.59 15.32 6.34
C GLU A 340 -11.08 14.13 5.49
N ASP A 341 -9.88 13.62 5.77
CA ASP A 341 -9.30 12.50 5.05
C ASP A 341 -10.05 11.19 5.30
N ILE A 342 -10.50 10.93 6.53
CA ILE A 342 -11.29 9.74 6.86
C ILE A 342 -12.64 9.81 6.16
N GLU A 343 -13.33 10.94 6.20
CA GLU A 343 -14.61 11.15 5.51
C GLU A 343 -14.51 10.92 4.00
N ASN A 344 -13.36 11.29 3.40
CA ASN A 344 -13.11 11.16 1.97
C ASN A 344 -12.33 9.88 1.59
N PHE A 345 -12.06 8.99 2.52
CA PHE A 345 -11.25 7.77 2.31
C PHE A 345 -9.84 8.04 1.77
N SER A 346 -9.27 9.20 2.09
CA SER A 346 -7.92 9.62 1.68
C SER A 346 -6.87 9.25 2.73
N PHE A 347 -6.83 7.98 3.13
CA PHE A 347 -5.99 7.50 4.24
C PHE A 347 -4.49 7.76 4.06
N ASN A 348 -4.02 7.75 2.81
CA ASN A 348 -2.62 8.04 2.49
C ASN A 348 -2.21 9.48 2.85
N THR A 349 -3.13 10.43 2.74
CA THR A 349 -2.88 11.83 3.14
C THR A 349 -2.90 12.00 4.65
N SER A 350 -3.71 11.24 5.39
CA SER A 350 -3.65 11.18 6.86
C SER A 350 -2.27 10.73 7.35
N VAL A 351 -1.70 9.67 6.76
CA VAL A 351 -0.36 9.18 7.15
C VAL A 351 0.71 10.26 6.91
N SER A 352 0.66 10.96 5.78
CA SER A 352 1.55 12.10 5.50
C SER A 352 1.36 13.22 6.52
N THR A 353 0.11 13.50 6.90
CA THR A 353 -0.24 14.52 7.90
C THR A 353 0.33 14.17 9.27
N PHE A 354 0.27 12.89 9.68
CA PHE A 354 0.91 12.43 10.92
C PHE A 354 2.43 12.64 10.90
N MET A 355 3.08 12.32 9.77
CA MET A 355 4.53 12.53 9.63
C MET A 355 4.91 14.01 9.78
N ILE A 356 4.15 14.91 9.18
CA ILE A 356 4.33 16.37 9.31
C ILE A 356 4.13 16.79 10.75
N CYS A 357 3.01 16.39 11.38
CA CYS A 357 2.67 16.72 12.76
C CYS A 357 3.79 16.31 13.74
N VAL A 358 4.27 15.06 13.66
CA VAL A 358 5.33 14.56 14.54
C VAL A 358 6.63 15.30 14.32
N ASN A 359 7.00 15.65 13.08
CA ASN A 359 8.20 16.44 12.80
C ASN A 359 8.08 17.88 13.35
N GLU A 360 6.92 18.54 13.20
CA GLU A 360 6.67 19.89 13.72
C GLU A 360 6.71 19.90 15.26
N LEU A 361 5.97 19.00 15.91
CA LEU A 361 5.93 18.88 17.36
C LEU A 361 7.32 18.57 17.96
N SER A 362 8.11 17.73 17.27
CA SER A 362 9.49 17.44 17.65
C SER A 362 10.38 18.68 17.55
N ALA A 363 10.27 19.46 16.48
CA ALA A 363 11.01 20.72 16.31
C ALA A 363 10.62 21.76 17.36
N GLN A 364 9.34 21.80 17.75
CA GLN A 364 8.80 22.65 18.81
C GLN A 364 9.16 22.16 20.22
N LYS A 365 9.78 20.97 20.34
CA LYS A 365 10.05 20.30 21.62
C LYS A 365 8.79 20.17 22.49
N CYS A 366 7.67 19.87 21.86
CA CYS A 366 6.40 19.72 22.52
C CYS A 366 6.40 18.43 23.36
N VAL A 367 6.10 18.57 24.65
CA VAL A 367 5.96 17.47 25.61
C VAL A 367 4.59 17.50 26.29
N SER A 368 3.70 18.41 25.90
CA SER A 368 2.41 18.60 26.57
C SER A 368 1.46 17.45 26.30
N ARG A 369 0.95 16.88 27.39
CA ARG A 369 -0.07 15.85 27.39
C ARG A 369 -1.32 16.25 26.60
N LYS A 370 -1.76 17.51 26.72
CA LYS A 370 -2.91 18.05 26.01
C LYS A 370 -2.81 17.97 24.49
N VAL A 371 -1.59 17.84 23.95
CA VAL A 371 -1.32 17.67 22.52
C VAL A 371 -1.08 16.20 22.17
N LEU A 372 -0.33 15.50 23.00
CA LEU A 372 0.12 14.14 22.71
C LEU A 372 -0.99 13.09 22.86
N GLU A 373 -1.89 13.25 23.84
CA GLU A 373 -3.06 12.36 23.97
C GLU A 373 -3.97 12.37 22.71
N PRO A 374 -4.44 13.55 22.23
CA PRO A 374 -5.21 13.61 21.00
C PRO A 374 -4.47 13.05 19.79
N LEU A 375 -3.14 13.26 19.69
CA LEU A 375 -2.34 12.69 18.61
C LEU A 375 -2.32 11.15 18.65
N ALA A 376 -2.19 10.55 19.83
CA ALA A 376 -2.25 9.09 19.99
C ALA A 376 -3.61 8.54 19.51
N ILE A 377 -4.71 9.21 19.86
CA ILE A 377 -6.05 8.83 19.42
C ILE A 377 -6.18 8.89 17.89
N LEU A 378 -5.68 9.96 17.25
CA LEU A 378 -5.72 10.09 15.79
C LEU A 378 -4.93 9.00 15.07
N VAL A 379 -3.80 8.56 15.64
CA VAL A 379 -2.95 7.52 15.05
C VAL A 379 -3.47 6.11 15.31
N SER A 380 -4.28 5.90 16.36
CA SER A 380 -4.68 4.57 16.81
C SER A 380 -5.36 3.68 15.74
N PRO A 381 -6.21 4.17 14.82
CA PRO A 381 -6.78 3.33 13.77
C PRO A 381 -5.75 2.83 12.74
N TYR A 382 -4.67 3.57 12.57
CA TYR A 382 -3.60 3.26 11.61
C TYR A 382 -2.51 2.37 12.22
N ALA A 383 -2.16 2.61 13.48
CA ALA A 383 -1.11 1.90 14.21
C ALA A 383 -1.58 1.58 15.64
N PRO A 384 -2.48 0.58 15.79
CA PRO A 384 -3.18 0.33 17.05
C PRO A 384 -2.27 -0.14 18.19
N HIS A 385 -1.25 -0.93 17.91
CA HIS A 385 -0.41 -1.50 18.97
C HIS A 385 0.46 -0.44 19.65
N ILE A 386 1.15 0.39 18.86
CA ILE A 386 1.95 1.49 19.42
C ILE A 386 1.06 2.52 20.11
N ALA A 387 -0.10 2.83 19.55
CA ALA A 387 -1.02 3.80 20.13
C ALA A 387 -1.59 3.33 21.47
N GLU A 388 -1.94 2.06 21.61
CA GLU A 388 -2.40 1.46 22.86
C GLU A 388 -1.30 1.51 23.93
N GLU A 389 -0.05 1.17 23.57
CA GLU A 389 1.08 1.26 24.51
C GLU A 389 1.33 2.71 24.93
N LEU A 390 1.31 3.68 24.01
CA LEU A 390 1.45 5.09 24.34
C LEU A 390 0.32 5.58 25.25
N TRP A 391 -0.91 5.14 25.02
CA TRP A 391 -2.08 5.44 25.85
C TRP A 391 -1.91 4.95 27.28
N SER A 392 -1.45 3.71 27.43
CA SER A 392 -1.11 3.14 28.74
C SER A 392 0.02 3.93 29.43
N LYS A 393 1.07 4.34 28.70
CA LYS A 393 2.20 5.15 29.25
C LYS A 393 1.75 6.57 29.66
N LEU A 394 0.75 7.09 29.00
CA LEU A 394 0.08 8.33 29.41
C LEU A 394 -0.74 8.17 30.72
N GLY A 395 -0.93 6.95 31.21
CA GLY A 395 -1.52 6.63 32.50
C GLY A 395 -3.00 6.26 32.42
N HIS A 396 -3.51 5.95 31.23
CA HIS A 396 -4.87 5.43 31.06
C HIS A 396 -4.93 3.93 31.35
N SER A 397 -6.02 3.46 31.92
CA SER A 397 -6.26 2.05 32.23
C SER A 397 -7.29 1.39 31.31
N ASP A 398 -8.00 2.17 30.55
CA ASP A 398 -8.95 1.76 29.52
C ASP A 398 -8.29 1.72 28.14
N SER A 399 -8.90 1.04 27.18
CA SER A 399 -8.37 0.97 25.82
C SER A 399 -8.57 2.26 25.06
N ILE A 400 -7.54 2.66 24.28
CA ILE A 400 -7.61 3.82 23.37
C ILE A 400 -8.70 3.65 22.31
N ALA A 401 -9.08 2.39 21.99
CA ALA A 401 -10.11 2.08 20.99
C ALA A 401 -11.48 2.67 21.35
N THR A 402 -11.73 2.98 22.63
CA THR A 402 -12.98 3.59 23.10
C THR A 402 -12.87 5.10 23.33
N ALA A 403 -11.68 5.67 23.14
CA ALA A 403 -11.46 7.10 23.30
C ALA A 403 -12.23 7.90 22.22
N PRO A 404 -12.90 9.02 22.59
CA PRO A 404 -13.62 9.83 21.62
C PRO A 404 -12.66 10.51 20.65
N PHE A 405 -13.09 10.62 19.38
CA PHE A 405 -12.31 11.36 18.39
C PHE A 405 -12.06 12.81 18.83
N PRO A 406 -10.83 13.34 18.70
CA PRO A 406 -10.50 14.68 19.17
C PRO A 406 -11.28 15.76 18.43
N LYS A 407 -11.84 16.72 19.17
CA LYS A 407 -12.63 17.80 18.58
C LYS A 407 -11.74 18.87 17.97
N PHE A 408 -12.05 19.24 16.74
CA PHE A 408 -11.43 20.39 16.08
C PHE A 408 -11.97 21.71 16.66
N GLU A 409 -11.06 22.66 16.95
CA GLU A 409 -11.40 24.01 17.38
C GLU A 409 -10.71 25.04 16.47
N GLU A 410 -11.51 25.78 15.72
CA GLU A 410 -11.04 26.77 14.74
C GLU A 410 -10.17 27.88 15.35
N LYS A 411 -10.42 28.22 16.62
CA LYS A 411 -9.65 29.26 17.33
C LYS A 411 -8.13 29.04 17.33
N TYR A 412 -7.68 27.78 17.27
CA TYR A 412 -6.25 27.45 17.31
C TYR A 412 -5.56 27.55 15.94
N ILE A 413 -6.31 27.51 14.84
CA ILE A 413 -5.76 27.61 13.48
C ILE A 413 -5.91 29.01 12.88
N LYS A 414 -6.74 29.87 13.47
CA LYS A 414 -6.85 31.26 13.03
C LYS A 414 -5.49 31.93 13.19
N GLU A 415 -5.00 32.52 12.11
CA GLU A 415 -3.84 33.38 12.18
C GLU A 415 -4.24 34.66 12.95
N SER A 416 -3.75 34.77 14.17
CA SER A 416 -3.92 35.99 14.95
C SER A 416 -2.98 37.09 14.52
N ASP A 417 -1.87 36.73 13.86
CA ASP A 417 -0.81 37.66 13.51
C ASP A 417 -0.45 37.49 12.02
N LYS A 418 -0.16 38.59 11.38
CA LYS A 418 0.32 38.64 9.99
C LYS A 418 1.58 39.49 9.90
N GLU A 419 2.49 39.08 9.04
CA GLU A 419 3.66 39.84 8.71
C GLU A 419 3.26 40.96 7.74
N TYR A 420 3.35 42.22 8.21
CA TYR A 420 3.07 43.41 7.44
C TYR A 420 4.37 43.94 6.84
N PRO A 421 4.47 44.08 5.50
CA PRO A 421 5.56 44.85 4.91
C PRO A 421 5.36 46.34 5.24
N ILE A 422 6.40 46.93 5.84
CA ILE A 422 6.43 48.35 6.16
C ILE A 422 7.24 49.06 5.10
N SER A 423 6.57 49.96 4.37
CA SER A 423 7.14 50.71 3.26
C SER A 423 7.26 52.20 3.58
N PHE A 424 8.28 52.83 3.01
CA PHE A 424 8.49 54.28 3.07
C PHE A 424 8.48 54.77 1.60
N ASN A 425 7.56 55.70 1.28
CA ASN A 425 7.35 56.21 -0.05
C ASN A 425 7.27 55.10 -1.13
N GLY A 426 6.54 54.02 -0.80
CA GLY A 426 6.32 52.90 -1.71
C GLY A 426 7.47 51.87 -1.77
N LYS A 427 8.59 52.07 -1.06
CA LYS A 427 9.69 51.08 -0.98
C LYS A 427 9.68 50.35 0.35
N MET A 428 9.54 49.03 0.32
CA MET A 428 9.58 48.18 1.50
C MET A 428 10.94 48.31 2.20
N LYS A 429 10.93 48.47 3.52
CA LYS A 429 12.13 48.61 4.36
C LYS A 429 12.33 47.47 5.32
N PHE A 430 11.25 47.04 5.95
CA PHE A 430 11.28 45.90 6.88
C PHE A 430 9.86 45.29 6.99
N THR A 431 9.77 44.17 7.66
CA THR A 431 8.49 43.53 8.01
C THR A 431 8.25 43.58 9.51
N MET A 432 6.98 43.59 9.92
CA MET A 432 6.57 43.62 11.31
C MET A 432 5.38 42.67 11.53
N GLN A 433 5.48 41.81 12.52
CA GLN A 433 4.37 40.95 12.95
C GLN A 433 3.35 41.78 13.71
N LEU A 434 2.11 41.83 13.23
CA LEU A 434 0.99 42.54 13.87
C LEU A 434 -0.24 41.66 13.91
N SER A 435 -1.01 41.73 15.00
CA SER A 435 -2.26 41.01 15.12
C SER A 435 -3.26 41.47 14.05
N LEU A 436 -3.99 40.50 13.47
CA LEU A 436 -5.06 40.75 12.53
C LEU A 436 -6.31 41.39 13.20
N ASP A 437 -6.38 41.30 14.52
CA ASP A 437 -7.47 41.89 15.32
C ASP A 437 -7.28 43.40 15.60
N LEU A 438 -6.07 43.94 15.28
CA LEU A 438 -5.79 45.36 15.47
C LEU A 438 -6.57 46.22 14.48
N SER A 439 -7.15 47.29 15.00
CA SER A 439 -7.72 48.37 14.19
C SER A 439 -6.64 49.11 13.38
N LYS A 440 -7.06 49.89 12.38
CA LYS A 440 -6.11 50.73 11.61
C LYS A 440 -5.25 51.64 12.47
N ASP A 441 -5.89 52.24 13.46
CA ASP A 441 -5.23 53.19 14.36
C ASP A 441 -4.24 52.52 15.30
N GLU A 442 -4.56 51.32 15.77
CA GLU A 442 -3.64 50.52 16.57
C GLU A 442 -2.46 50.00 15.76
N ILE A 443 -2.70 49.58 14.51
CA ILE A 443 -1.63 49.20 13.56
C ILE A 443 -0.70 50.38 13.32
N GLU A 444 -1.28 51.58 13.04
CA GLU A 444 -0.50 52.80 12.81
C GLU A 444 0.35 53.14 14.06
N ALA A 445 -0.27 53.13 15.26
CA ALA A 445 0.39 53.40 16.50
C ALA A 445 1.59 52.40 16.74
N ALA A 446 1.36 51.11 16.57
CA ALA A 446 2.37 50.07 16.72
C ALA A 446 3.54 50.25 15.73
N VAL A 447 3.22 50.51 14.47
CA VAL A 447 4.25 50.72 13.44
C VAL A 447 5.03 52.00 13.70
N MET A 448 4.38 53.05 14.09
CA MET A 448 5.04 54.33 14.43
C MET A 448 5.92 54.22 15.67
N ALA A 449 5.53 53.45 16.68
CA ALA A 449 6.34 53.20 17.87
C ALA A 449 7.58 52.30 17.61
N HIS A 450 7.61 51.56 16.52
CA HIS A 450 8.64 50.59 16.24
C HIS A 450 10.01 51.26 15.95
N GLU A 451 11.09 50.76 16.56
CA GLU A 451 12.44 51.30 16.49
C GLU A 451 12.92 51.55 15.05
N LYS A 452 12.76 50.56 14.15
CA LYS A 452 13.16 50.69 12.75
C LYS A 452 12.36 51.78 12.00
N THR A 453 11.14 52.05 12.40
CA THR A 453 10.36 53.16 11.85
C THR A 453 10.95 54.48 12.28
N GLN A 454 11.27 54.63 13.58
CA GLN A 454 11.88 55.84 14.12
C GLN A 454 13.26 56.10 13.52
N GLN A 455 14.05 55.07 13.32
CA GLN A 455 15.34 55.18 12.61
C GLN A 455 15.17 55.68 11.17
N GLN A 456 14.21 55.20 10.41
CA GLN A 456 13.93 55.62 9.04
C GLN A 456 13.38 57.05 8.98
N LEU A 457 12.60 57.48 9.96
CA LEU A 457 12.06 58.83 10.05
C LEU A 457 13.17 59.86 10.46
N ALA A 458 14.18 59.46 11.22
CA ALA A 458 15.28 60.29 11.66
C ALA A 458 14.77 61.66 12.23
N GLY A 459 13.73 61.62 13.08
CA GLY A 459 13.13 62.78 13.74
C GLY A 459 12.15 63.55 12.88
N ARG A 460 11.85 63.13 11.65
CA ARG A 460 10.84 63.77 10.76
C ARG A 460 9.47 63.25 11.04
N THR A 461 8.46 64.07 10.94
CA THR A 461 7.04 63.68 11.02
C THR A 461 6.55 63.25 9.65
N PRO A 462 5.96 62.07 9.48
CA PRO A 462 5.41 61.65 8.22
C PRO A 462 4.20 62.53 7.83
N LYS A 463 4.02 62.76 6.55
CA LYS A 463 2.85 63.48 6.03
C LYS A 463 1.57 62.64 6.14
N LYS A 464 1.72 61.35 5.97
CA LYS A 464 0.58 60.39 6.02
C LYS A 464 1.09 58.98 6.24
N VAL A 465 0.35 58.21 7.07
CA VAL A 465 0.51 56.77 7.17
C VAL A 465 -0.70 56.08 6.52
N ILE A 466 -0.44 55.22 5.58
CA ILE A 466 -1.49 54.45 4.87
C ILE A 466 -1.46 53.04 5.35
N VAL A 467 -2.48 52.63 6.13
CA VAL A 467 -2.65 51.30 6.64
C VAL A 467 -3.70 50.57 5.82
N VAL A 468 -3.31 49.44 5.21
CA VAL A 468 -4.22 48.49 4.59
C VAL A 468 -4.23 47.24 5.46
N PRO A 469 -5.25 47.05 6.31
CA PRO A 469 -5.31 45.92 7.23
C PRO A 469 -5.13 44.59 6.51
N GLY A 470 -4.31 43.72 7.11
CA GLY A 470 -3.98 42.41 6.54
C GLY A 470 -3.10 42.45 5.28
N LYS A 471 -2.58 43.61 4.85
CA LYS A 471 -1.77 43.71 3.61
C LYS A 471 -0.45 44.45 3.77
N ILE A 472 -0.49 45.75 4.07
CA ILE A 472 0.72 46.58 4.04
C ILE A 472 0.52 47.86 4.85
N VAL A 473 1.60 48.42 5.37
CA VAL A 473 1.65 49.80 5.85
C VAL A 473 2.66 50.59 5.03
N ASN A 474 2.25 51.78 4.53
CA ASN A 474 3.11 52.66 3.80
C ASN A 474 3.17 54.06 4.47
N ILE A 475 4.35 54.47 4.86
CA ILE A 475 4.66 55.76 5.49
C ILE A 475 5.10 56.69 4.40
N VAL A 476 4.41 57.82 4.25
CA VAL A 476 4.69 58.88 3.25
C VAL A 476 5.21 60.13 3.97
N GLY A 477 6.40 60.54 3.61
CA GLY A 477 7.04 61.68 4.23
C GLY A 477 7.89 62.52 3.29
#